data_cc6de9ace827bd45edba36e1ad03dc0e
#
_entry.id   cc6de9ace827bd45edba36e1ad03dc0e
#
_cell.length_a   1.000
_cell.length_b   1.000
_cell.length_c   1.000
_cell.angle_alpha   90.00
_cell.angle_beta   90.00
_cell.angle_gamma   90.00
#
_symmetry.space_group_name_H-M   'P 1'
#
loop_
_entity.id
_entity.type
_entity.pdbx_description
1 polymer ?
#
loop_
_entity_poly.entity_id
_entity_poly.type
_entity_poly.pdbx_seq_one_letter_code
_entity_poly.pdbx_strand_id
1 'polypeptide(L)'
;MNASWPGYPLVNTTVLSSRSAGPLAAAYATLKYLGYRGYLNLTRKILEARETILDGLKKLGFKILGKPVSSIVAFTSDDIDLYILAEKMKEHGWYLQLQPGSAYLGFPTSIHLTISPIHSNIAERFIEELSVIVEDQRLKSYKPEIPEDILSLDDLSRLMEALGLRDLSFSKMDLVNRLIHILPPKEVETIFREIVNELFP
;
A
#
# COMPACT_ATOMS: atom_id res chain seq x y z
N MET A 1 -11.16 3.10 18.47
CA MET A 1 -12.24 2.58 17.59
C MET A 1 -11.58 1.85 16.45
N ASN A 2 -11.87 0.58 16.25
CA ASN A 2 -11.37 -0.21 15.13
C ASN A 2 -12.52 -0.64 14.24
N ALA A 3 -12.23 -0.92 12.97
CA ALA A 3 -13.18 -1.48 12.03
C ALA A 3 -12.60 -2.75 11.44
N SER A 4 -13.39 -3.81 11.41
CA SER A 4 -13.05 -5.04 10.69
C SER A 4 -13.23 -4.78 9.20
N TRP A 5 -12.10 -4.66 8.49
CA TRP A 5 -12.06 -4.37 7.07
C TRP A 5 -11.14 -5.36 6.35
N PRO A 6 -11.58 -6.01 5.26
CA PRO A 6 -10.77 -7.03 4.59
C PRO A 6 -9.52 -6.51 3.89
N GLY A 7 -9.45 -5.21 3.56
CA GLY A 7 -8.33 -4.63 2.83
C GLY A 7 -7.11 -4.35 3.70
N TYR A 8 -7.32 -3.72 4.85
CA TYR A 8 -6.26 -3.40 5.83
C TYR A 8 -6.86 -3.06 7.18
N PRO A 9 -6.11 -3.25 8.29
CA PRO A 9 -6.59 -2.89 9.63
C PRO A 9 -6.81 -1.37 9.75
N LEU A 10 -7.99 -0.99 10.23
CA LEU A 10 -8.33 0.41 10.50
C LEU A 10 -8.39 0.64 12.01
N VAL A 11 -7.48 1.45 12.53
CA VAL A 11 -7.49 1.90 13.92
C VAL A 11 -7.58 3.42 13.97
N ASN A 12 -8.57 3.94 14.71
CA ASN A 12 -8.69 5.36 14.96
C ASN A 12 -8.54 5.60 16.46
N THR A 13 -7.42 6.22 16.83
CA THR A 13 -7.05 6.50 18.24
C THR A 13 -7.63 7.82 18.74
N THR A 14 -8.20 8.66 17.86
CA THR A 14 -8.67 10.00 18.23
C THR A 14 -10.12 10.24 17.83
N VAL A 15 -10.85 10.98 18.69
CA VAL A 15 -12.19 11.49 18.43
C VAL A 15 -12.18 13.00 18.68
N LEU A 16 -12.32 13.79 17.62
CA LEU A 16 -12.35 15.23 17.68
C LEU A 16 -13.77 15.74 17.39
N SER A 17 -14.38 16.48 18.33
CA SER A 17 -15.64 17.18 18.12
C SER A 17 -15.45 18.57 17.54
N SER A 18 -14.55 19.36 18.11
CA SER A 18 -14.22 20.70 17.62
C SER A 18 -13.19 20.67 16.49
N ARG A 19 -13.34 21.54 15.50
CA ARG A 19 -12.44 21.68 14.37
C ARG A 19 -11.85 23.08 14.34
N SER A 20 -10.57 23.18 13.96
CA SER A 20 -9.95 24.47 13.64
C SER A 20 -10.58 25.08 12.38
N ALA A 21 -10.80 26.39 12.39
CA ALA A 21 -11.28 27.12 11.22
C ALA A 21 -10.23 27.25 10.09
N GLY A 22 -8.94 27.10 10.39
CA GLY A 22 -7.86 27.21 9.42
C GLY A 22 -8.00 26.26 8.22
N PRO A 23 -8.13 24.94 8.41
CA PRO A 23 -8.34 24.01 7.30
C PRO A 23 -9.59 24.31 6.47
N LEU A 24 -10.68 24.78 7.09
CA LEU A 24 -11.90 25.17 6.39
C LEU A 24 -11.67 26.40 5.51
N ALA A 25 -10.99 27.43 6.04
CA ALA A 25 -10.63 28.62 5.29
C ALA A 25 -9.69 28.28 4.12
N ALA A 26 -8.70 27.41 4.32
CA ALA A 26 -7.80 26.94 3.28
C ALA A 26 -8.55 26.19 2.17
N ALA A 27 -9.48 25.30 2.52
CA ALA A 27 -10.32 24.58 1.55
C ALA A 27 -11.16 25.57 0.73
N TYR A 28 -11.80 26.54 1.38
CA TYR A 28 -12.59 27.58 0.69
C TYR A 28 -11.73 28.40 -0.27
N ALA A 29 -10.56 28.87 0.17
CA ALA A 29 -9.63 29.63 -0.66
C ALA A 29 -9.18 28.83 -1.87
N THR A 30 -8.84 27.55 -1.70
CA THR A 30 -8.43 26.65 -2.79
C THR A 30 -9.57 26.44 -3.80
N LEU A 31 -10.78 26.19 -3.32
CA LEU A 31 -11.96 26.05 -4.17
C LEU A 31 -12.21 27.32 -5.01
N LYS A 32 -12.10 28.49 -4.40
CA LYS A 32 -12.26 29.78 -5.09
C LYS A 32 -11.15 30.06 -6.07
N TYR A 33 -9.90 29.76 -5.72
CA TYR A 33 -8.73 29.99 -6.57
C TYR A 33 -8.74 29.11 -7.82
N LEU A 34 -8.94 27.82 -7.67
CA LEU A 34 -8.94 26.85 -8.78
C LEU A 34 -10.22 26.98 -9.62
N GLY A 35 -11.36 27.13 -8.96
CA GLY A 35 -12.67 27.11 -9.60
C GLY A 35 -12.92 25.83 -10.40
N TYR A 36 -14.03 25.75 -11.10
CA TYR A 36 -14.41 24.57 -11.89
C TYR A 36 -13.36 24.20 -12.95
N ARG A 37 -12.83 25.18 -13.67
CA ARG A 37 -11.84 24.95 -14.74
C ARG A 37 -10.52 24.42 -14.20
N GLY A 38 -10.05 24.91 -13.05
CA GLY A 38 -8.85 24.43 -12.40
C GLY A 38 -8.98 22.95 -12.01
N TYR A 39 -10.06 22.59 -11.35
CA TYR A 39 -10.32 21.18 -10.99
C TYR A 39 -10.45 20.28 -12.21
N LEU A 40 -11.12 20.72 -13.27
CA LEU A 40 -11.25 19.95 -14.50
C LEU A 40 -9.87 19.70 -15.17
N ASN A 41 -8.98 20.70 -15.19
CA ASN A 41 -7.64 20.54 -15.71
C ASN A 41 -6.78 19.59 -14.88
N LEU A 42 -6.87 19.66 -13.54
CA LEU A 42 -6.16 18.74 -12.65
C LEU A 42 -6.67 17.30 -12.85
N THR A 43 -8.00 17.11 -12.94
CA THR A 43 -8.59 15.80 -13.21
C THR A 43 -8.12 15.23 -14.55
N ARG A 44 -8.05 16.04 -15.60
CA ARG A 44 -7.53 15.57 -16.91
C ARG A 44 -6.11 15.04 -16.79
N LYS A 45 -5.21 15.75 -16.10
CA LYS A 45 -3.84 15.30 -15.86
C LYS A 45 -3.78 13.97 -15.10
N ILE A 46 -4.66 13.79 -14.10
CA ILE A 46 -4.77 12.51 -13.38
C ILE A 46 -5.16 11.39 -14.32
N LEU A 47 -6.17 11.62 -15.19
CA LEU A 47 -6.66 10.59 -16.10
C LEU A 47 -5.61 10.24 -17.17
N GLU A 48 -4.90 11.23 -17.70
CA GLU A 48 -3.80 11.02 -18.64
C GLU A 48 -2.68 10.17 -18.01
N ALA A 49 -2.22 10.54 -16.82
CA ALA A 49 -1.23 9.76 -16.06
C ALA A 49 -1.71 8.33 -15.78
N ARG A 50 -2.99 8.18 -15.39
CA ARG A 50 -3.60 6.87 -15.15
C ARG A 50 -3.55 5.99 -16.39
N GLU A 51 -3.93 6.48 -17.56
CA GLU A 51 -3.90 5.70 -18.80
C GLU A 51 -2.47 5.26 -19.14
N THR A 52 -1.49 6.17 -19.05
CA THR A 52 -0.07 5.83 -19.26
C THR A 52 0.38 4.69 -18.30
N ILE A 53 0.03 4.80 -17.01
CA ILE A 53 0.38 3.78 -16.01
C ILE A 53 -0.34 2.46 -16.30
N LEU A 54 -1.65 2.48 -16.59
CA LEU A 54 -2.41 1.27 -16.88
C LEU A 54 -1.88 0.52 -18.11
N ASP A 55 -1.56 1.25 -19.16
CA ASP A 55 -1.03 0.63 -20.37
C ASP A 55 0.38 0.06 -20.15
N GLY A 56 1.22 0.76 -19.39
CA GLY A 56 2.53 0.26 -18.98
C GLY A 56 2.42 -1.02 -18.14
N LEU A 57 1.60 -1.01 -17.11
CA LEU A 57 1.39 -2.18 -16.24
C LEU A 57 0.88 -3.40 -17.02
N LYS A 58 -0.07 -3.21 -17.93
CA LYS A 58 -0.58 -4.29 -18.79
C LYS A 58 0.50 -4.85 -19.71
N LYS A 59 1.32 -3.99 -20.32
CA LYS A 59 2.44 -4.42 -21.19
C LYS A 59 3.49 -5.22 -20.41
N LEU A 60 3.69 -4.91 -19.12
CA LEU A 60 4.59 -5.65 -18.24
C LEU A 60 3.97 -6.93 -17.66
N GLY A 61 2.73 -7.27 -18.01
CA GLY A 61 2.06 -8.50 -17.61
C GLY A 61 1.36 -8.45 -16.25
N PHE A 62 1.26 -7.28 -15.63
CA PHE A 62 0.50 -7.14 -14.38
C PHE A 62 -1.02 -7.26 -14.60
N LYS A 63 -1.69 -7.86 -13.63
CA LYS A 63 -3.15 -7.96 -13.58
C LYS A 63 -3.73 -6.73 -12.87
N ILE A 64 -4.55 -5.97 -13.56
CA ILE A 64 -5.26 -4.83 -12.96
C ILE A 64 -6.47 -5.33 -12.19
N LEU A 65 -6.58 -4.91 -10.94
CA LEU A 65 -7.71 -5.25 -10.08
C LEU A 65 -8.87 -4.27 -10.31
N GLY A 66 -10.03 -4.82 -10.63
CA GLY A 66 -11.23 -4.03 -10.91
C GLY A 66 -11.18 -3.25 -12.22
N LYS A 67 -11.94 -2.14 -12.27
CA LYS A 67 -12.01 -1.22 -13.41
C LYS A 67 -11.67 0.19 -12.92
N PRO A 68 -10.41 0.62 -12.99
CA PRO A 68 -10.02 1.95 -12.54
C PRO A 68 -10.69 3.04 -13.39
N VAL A 69 -11.53 3.84 -12.79
CA VAL A 69 -12.24 4.97 -13.47
C VAL A 69 -11.79 6.35 -12.98
N SER A 70 -10.99 6.37 -11.92
CA SER A 70 -10.57 7.59 -11.21
C SER A 70 -9.04 7.56 -10.99
N SER A 71 -8.59 8.14 -9.91
CA SER A 71 -7.18 8.31 -9.53
C SER A 71 -6.54 7.08 -8.87
N ILE A 72 -7.29 6.02 -8.65
CA ILE A 72 -6.81 4.83 -7.95
C ILE A 72 -6.62 3.70 -8.94
N VAL A 73 -5.44 3.06 -8.89
CA VAL A 73 -5.08 1.86 -9.64
C VAL A 73 -4.53 0.83 -8.68
N ALA A 74 -5.07 -0.37 -8.69
CA ALA A 74 -4.52 -1.50 -7.97
C ALA A 74 -4.14 -2.60 -8.96
N PHE A 75 -2.99 -3.23 -8.73
CA PHE A 75 -2.50 -4.30 -9.58
C PHE A 75 -1.82 -5.42 -8.79
N THR A 76 -1.79 -6.60 -9.36
CA THR A 76 -1.16 -7.80 -8.81
C THR A 76 -0.37 -8.54 -9.87
N SER A 77 0.39 -9.54 -9.46
CA SER A 77 1.11 -10.46 -10.33
C SER A 77 1.07 -11.87 -9.75
N ASP A 78 1.04 -12.88 -10.63
CA ASP A 78 1.21 -14.28 -10.22
C ASP A 78 2.69 -14.70 -10.27
N ASP A 79 3.51 -13.98 -11.04
CA ASP A 79 4.88 -14.37 -11.37
C ASP A 79 5.94 -13.54 -10.64
N ILE A 80 5.55 -12.39 -10.10
CA ILE A 80 6.46 -11.42 -9.47
C ILE A 80 6.08 -11.25 -8.00
N ASP A 81 7.06 -11.39 -7.11
CA ASP A 81 6.89 -11.07 -5.70
C ASP A 81 6.77 -9.56 -5.51
N LEU A 82 5.56 -9.10 -5.14
CA LEU A 82 5.27 -7.69 -5.00
C LEU A 82 5.95 -7.03 -3.79
N TYR A 83 6.34 -7.81 -2.78
CA TYR A 83 7.10 -7.28 -1.63
C TYR A 83 8.50 -6.88 -2.08
N ILE A 84 9.17 -7.76 -2.83
CA ILE A 84 10.49 -7.48 -3.39
C ILE A 84 10.41 -6.35 -4.41
N LEU A 85 9.39 -6.37 -5.26
CA LEU A 85 9.18 -5.30 -6.23
C LEU A 85 9.06 -3.94 -5.55
N ALA A 86 8.27 -3.84 -4.48
CA ALA A 86 8.09 -2.59 -3.75
C ALA A 86 9.39 -2.12 -3.09
N GLU A 87 10.20 -3.04 -2.54
CA GLU A 87 11.51 -2.73 -1.97
C GLU A 87 12.49 -2.23 -3.02
N LYS A 88 12.59 -2.92 -4.15
CA LYS A 88 13.42 -2.51 -5.28
C LYS A 88 13.01 -1.15 -5.84
N MET A 89 11.73 -0.91 -6.01
CA MET A 89 11.22 0.39 -6.44
C MET A 89 11.56 1.50 -5.44
N LYS A 90 11.57 1.17 -4.13
CA LYS A 90 11.97 2.12 -3.08
C LYS A 90 13.46 2.51 -3.21
N GLU A 91 14.35 1.58 -3.59
CA GLU A 91 15.77 1.89 -3.88
C GLU A 91 15.93 2.92 -5.01
N HIS A 92 14.97 2.94 -5.95
CA HIS A 92 14.87 3.90 -7.04
C HIS A 92 14.08 5.18 -6.67
N GLY A 93 13.67 5.32 -5.41
CA GLY A 93 12.94 6.49 -4.91
C GLY A 93 11.42 6.43 -5.11
N TRP A 94 10.85 5.27 -5.51
CA TRP A 94 9.42 5.06 -5.68
C TRP A 94 8.82 4.32 -4.48
N TYR A 95 8.05 5.02 -3.67
CA TYR A 95 7.38 4.43 -2.51
C TYR A 95 6.01 3.90 -2.92
N LEU A 96 5.92 2.59 -3.13
CA LEU A 96 4.69 1.92 -3.52
C LEU A 96 3.90 1.46 -2.28
N GLN A 97 2.60 1.70 -2.28
CA GLN A 97 1.74 1.21 -1.21
C GLN A 97 1.39 -0.26 -1.46
N LEU A 98 2.09 -1.14 -0.76
CA LEU A 98 1.79 -2.56 -0.77
C LEU A 98 0.53 -2.83 0.07
N GLN A 99 -0.34 -3.67 -0.47
CA GLN A 99 -1.54 -4.16 0.18
C GLN A 99 -1.41 -5.66 0.37
N PRO A 100 -1.20 -6.15 1.60
CA PRO A 100 -1.18 -7.59 1.84
C PRO A 100 -2.46 -8.25 1.38
N GLY A 101 -2.35 -9.40 0.76
CA GLY A 101 -3.50 -10.23 0.43
C GLY A 101 -4.05 -10.94 1.66
N SER A 102 -5.09 -11.73 1.45
CA SER A 102 -5.61 -12.63 2.47
C SER A 102 -6.06 -13.95 1.84
N ALA A 103 -5.38 -15.01 2.20
CA ALA A 103 -5.77 -16.36 1.78
C ALA A 103 -7.18 -16.73 2.30
N TYR A 104 -7.54 -16.25 3.50
CA TYR A 104 -8.84 -16.48 4.11
C TYR A 104 -9.98 -15.75 3.42
N LEU A 105 -9.72 -14.56 2.89
CA LEU A 105 -10.72 -13.72 2.24
C LEU A 105 -10.66 -13.82 0.72
N GLY A 106 -9.70 -14.57 0.18
CA GLY A 106 -9.61 -14.88 -1.25
C GLY A 106 -9.21 -13.71 -2.13
N PHE A 107 -8.45 -12.73 -1.61
CA PHE A 107 -7.90 -11.65 -2.44
C PHE A 107 -6.36 -11.65 -2.43
N PRO A 108 -5.74 -11.32 -3.56
CA PRO A 108 -4.29 -11.38 -3.71
C PRO A 108 -3.59 -10.21 -3.04
N THR A 109 -2.30 -10.39 -2.74
CA THR A 109 -1.39 -9.25 -2.49
C THR A 109 -1.40 -8.33 -3.71
N SER A 110 -1.41 -7.03 -3.48
CA SER A 110 -1.47 -6.03 -4.54
C SER A 110 -0.67 -4.78 -4.22
N ILE A 111 -0.36 -4.00 -5.23
CA ILE A 111 0.16 -2.64 -5.08
C ILE A 111 -0.94 -1.67 -5.44
N HIS A 112 -1.13 -0.68 -4.58
CA HIS A 112 -2.12 0.35 -4.69
C HIS A 112 -1.46 1.69 -5.03
N LEU A 113 -1.84 2.28 -6.15
CA LEU A 113 -1.37 3.58 -6.61
C LEU A 113 -2.48 4.61 -6.47
N THR A 114 -2.17 5.73 -5.80
CA THR A 114 -3.02 6.93 -5.80
C THR A 114 -2.39 7.97 -6.71
N ILE A 115 -3.02 8.21 -7.84
CA ILE A 115 -2.50 9.09 -8.89
C ILE A 115 -2.95 10.52 -8.64
N SER A 116 -2.02 11.45 -8.60
CA SER A 116 -2.25 12.89 -8.46
C SER A 116 -1.79 13.65 -9.72
N PRO A 117 -2.14 14.93 -9.88
CA PRO A 117 -1.78 15.69 -11.09
C PRO A 117 -0.28 15.76 -11.39
N ILE A 118 0.58 15.67 -10.36
CA ILE A 118 2.05 15.69 -10.54
C ILE A 118 2.53 14.46 -11.32
N HIS A 119 1.84 13.34 -11.20
CA HIS A 119 2.22 12.09 -11.85
C HIS A 119 2.11 12.16 -13.37
N SER A 120 1.39 13.12 -13.95
CA SER A 120 1.38 13.34 -15.40
C SER A 120 2.78 13.64 -15.97
N ASN A 121 3.70 14.14 -15.15
CA ASN A 121 5.05 14.48 -15.58
C ASN A 121 6.06 13.33 -15.39
N ILE A 122 5.69 12.29 -14.65
CA ILE A 122 6.60 11.21 -14.24
C ILE A 122 6.07 9.81 -14.52
N ALA A 123 4.86 9.69 -15.10
CA ALA A 123 4.23 8.38 -15.35
C ALA A 123 5.04 7.51 -16.31
N GLU A 124 5.59 8.07 -17.36
CA GLU A 124 6.45 7.36 -18.31
C GLU A 124 7.71 6.85 -17.63
N ARG A 125 8.43 7.74 -16.92
CA ARG A 125 9.62 7.38 -16.17
C ARG A 125 9.35 6.28 -15.12
N PHE A 126 8.20 6.34 -14.43
CA PHE A 126 7.78 5.31 -13.50
C PHE A 126 7.70 3.94 -14.19
N ILE A 127 7.07 3.86 -15.37
CA ILE A 127 6.94 2.61 -16.13
C ILE A 127 8.28 2.14 -16.68
N GLU A 128 9.15 3.05 -17.15
CA GLU A 128 10.50 2.71 -17.59
C GLU A 128 11.32 2.06 -16.47
N GLU A 129 11.37 2.69 -15.30
CA GLU A 129 12.12 2.16 -14.17
C GLU A 129 11.50 0.85 -13.65
N LEU A 130 10.17 0.75 -13.62
CA LEU A 130 9.47 -0.48 -13.28
C LEU A 130 9.82 -1.62 -14.26
N SER A 131 9.92 -1.33 -15.56
CA SER A 131 10.27 -2.35 -16.57
C SER A 131 11.66 -2.94 -16.34
N VAL A 132 12.63 -2.11 -16.01
CA VAL A 132 14.00 -2.54 -15.73
C VAL A 132 14.04 -3.49 -14.53
N ILE A 133 13.28 -3.17 -13.47
CA ILE A 133 13.23 -3.99 -12.25
C ILE A 133 12.51 -5.33 -12.52
N VAL A 134 11.42 -5.31 -13.27
CA VAL A 134 10.64 -6.51 -13.62
C VAL A 134 11.44 -7.49 -14.48
N GLU A 135 12.36 -7.02 -15.29
CA GLU A 135 13.26 -7.85 -16.09
C GLU A 135 14.32 -8.59 -15.25
N ASP A 136 14.56 -8.16 -14.01
CA ASP A 136 15.46 -8.87 -13.10
C ASP A 136 14.89 -10.27 -12.80
N GLN A 137 15.57 -11.31 -13.33
CA GLN A 137 15.13 -12.70 -13.20
C GLN A 137 15.07 -13.19 -11.75
N ARG A 138 15.76 -12.54 -10.81
CA ARG A 138 15.69 -12.88 -9.39
C ARG A 138 14.30 -12.66 -8.80
N LEU A 139 13.52 -11.72 -9.34
CA LEU A 139 12.15 -11.47 -8.90
C LEU A 139 11.19 -12.59 -9.29
N LYS A 140 11.45 -13.26 -10.43
CA LYS A 140 10.59 -14.31 -10.96
C LYS A 140 10.75 -15.66 -10.26
N SER A 141 11.92 -15.90 -9.63
CA SER A 141 12.24 -17.18 -8.99
C SER A 141 12.19 -17.16 -7.47
N TYR A 142 11.97 -15.98 -6.87
CA TYR A 142 11.96 -15.85 -5.42
C TYR A 142 10.56 -16.20 -4.85
N LYS A 143 10.51 -17.24 -4.04
CA LYS A 143 9.37 -17.59 -3.17
C LYS A 143 9.86 -17.48 -1.73
N PRO A 144 9.74 -16.30 -1.12
CA PRO A 144 10.16 -16.14 0.27
C PRO A 144 9.24 -16.96 1.17
N GLU A 145 9.84 -17.81 1.95
CA GLU A 145 9.17 -18.54 3.03
C GLU A 145 9.23 -17.70 4.29
N ILE A 146 8.16 -17.76 5.08
CA ILE A 146 8.22 -17.22 6.44
C ILE A 146 9.08 -18.19 7.24
N PRO A 147 10.12 -17.71 7.94
CA PRO A 147 10.97 -18.60 8.73
C PRO A 147 10.15 -19.42 9.74
N GLU A 148 10.44 -20.72 9.84
CA GLU A 148 9.70 -21.63 10.71
C GLU A 148 9.76 -21.23 12.20
N ASP A 149 10.86 -20.61 12.62
CA ASP A 149 11.04 -20.05 13.94
C ASP A 149 10.03 -18.92 14.26
N ILE A 150 9.64 -18.15 13.27
CA ILE A 150 8.59 -17.12 13.41
C ILE A 150 7.20 -17.76 13.46
N LEU A 151 6.94 -18.77 12.64
CA LEU A 151 5.65 -19.48 12.62
C LEU A 151 5.39 -20.29 13.90
N SER A 152 6.45 -20.70 14.59
CA SER A 152 6.36 -21.49 15.82
C SER A 152 6.24 -20.67 17.11
N LEU A 153 6.17 -19.31 17.01
CA LEU A 153 6.06 -18.45 18.18
C LEU A 153 4.61 -18.39 18.67
N ASP A 154 4.33 -19.09 19.75
CA ASP A 154 3.02 -19.07 20.42
C ASP A 154 2.80 -17.80 21.28
N ASP A 155 3.87 -17.04 21.55
CA ASP A 155 3.85 -15.84 22.39
C ASP A 155 3.91 -14.59 21.49
N LEU A 156 2.84 -13.80 21.50
CA LEU A 156 2.71 -12.56 20.75
C LEU A 156 3.86 -11.57 21.06
N SER A 157 4.30 -11.49 22.31
CA SER A 157 5.41 -10.62 22.72
C SER A 157 6.73 -10.98 22.01
N ARG A 158 7.01 -12.28 21.89
CA ARG A 158 8.18 -12.78 21.17
C ARG A 158 8.05 -12.55 19.66
N LEU A 159 6.85 -12.73 19.11
CA LEU A 159 6.57 -12.45 17.72
C LEU A 159 6.81 -10.96 17.40
N MET A 160 6.34 -10.06 18.23
CA MET A 160 6.55 -8.61 18.08
C MET A 160 8.04 -8.24 18.14
N GLU A 161 8.80 -8.86 19.06
CA GLU A 161 10.25 -8.65 19.15
C GLU A 161 10.98 -9.19 17.91
N ALA A 162 10.67 -10.42 17.49
CA ALA A 162 11.26 -11.05 16.30
C ALA A 162 10.98 -10.25 15.01
N LEU A 163 9.83 -9.58 14.93
CA LEU A 163 9.42 -8.72 13.80
C LEU A 163 9.93 -7.28 13.91
N GLY A 164 10.60 -6.90 15.00
CA GLY A 164 11.09 -5.53 15.22
C GLY A 164 9.98 -4.50 15.39
N LEU A 165 8.83 -4.92 15.92
CA LEU A 165 7.68 -4.03 16.11
C LEU A 165 7.75 -3.27 17.44
N ARG A 166 8.49 -3.78 18.44
CA ARG A 166 8.66 -3.13 19.74
C ARG A 166 9.52 -1.87 19.69
N ASP A 167 10.56 -1.89 18.88
CA ASP A 167 11.50 -0.76 18.74
C ASP A 167 11.10 0.22 17.64
N LEU A 168 9.93 0.01 16.99
CA LEU A 168 9.43 0.80 15.86
C LEU A 168 10.41 0.90 14.69
N SER A 169 11.38 -0.01 14.62
CA SER A 169 12.35 -0.01 13.51
C SER A 169 11.69 -0.32 12.18
N PHE A 170 10.54 -1.03 12.20
CA PHE A 170 9.82 -1.51 11.01
C PHE A 170 10.72 -2.17 9.97
N SER A 171 11.88 -2.68 10.42
CA SER A 171 12.91 -3.24 9.55
C SER A 171 12.48 -4.53 8.85
N LYS A 172 11.44 -5.19 9.37
CA LYS A 172 10.91 -6.47 8.87
C LYS A 172 9.45 -6.37 8.42
N MET A 173 9.04 -5.23 7.87
CA MET A 173 7.65 -5.02 7.43
C MET A 173 7.20 -5.99 6.34
N ASP A 174 8.11 -6.50 5.53
CA ASP A 174 7.84 -7.56 4.57
C ASP A 174 7.35 -8.84 5.26
N LEU A 175 8.01 -9.26 6.35
CA LEU A 175 7.59 -10.43 7.15
C LEU A 175 6.25 -10.18 7.83
N VAL A 176 6.03 -8.99 8.39
CA VAL A 176 4.73 -8.61 8.99
C VAL A 176 3.61 -8.72 7.96
N ASN A 177 3.82 -8.18 6.76
CA ASN A 177 2.83 -8.22 5.69
C ASN A 177 2.57 -9.65 5.19
N ARG A 178 3.59 -10.51 5.15
CA ARG A 178 3.44 -11.93 4.79
C ARG A 178 2.66 -12.70 5.85
N LEU A 179 2.90 -12.45 7.13
CA LEU A 179 2.12 -13.03 8.23
C LEU A 179 0.64 -12.60 8.13
N ILE A 180 0.36 -11.33 7.88
CA ILE A 180 -1.01 -10.83 7.66
C ILE A 180 -1.71 -11.61 6.53
N HIS A 181 -0.97 -11.98 5.48
CA HIS A 181 -1.54 -12.72 4.35
C HIS A 181 -2.03 -14.12 4.73
N ILE A 182 -1.34 -14.81 5.65
CA ILE A 182 -1.63 -16.21 6.01
C ILE A 182 -2.49 -16.35 7.27
N LEU A 183 -2.50 -15.35 8.14
CA LEU A 183 -3.24 -15.42 9.41
C LEU A 183 -4.75 -15.18 9.23
N PRO A 184 -5.58 -15.83 10.06
CA PRO A 184 -7.01 -15.52 10.14
C PRO A 184 -7.23 -14.04 10.50
N PRO A 185 -8.26 -13.37 9.94
CA PRO A 185 -8.52 -11.95 10.20
C PRO A 185 -8.65 -11.58 11.68
N LYS A 186 -9.18 -12.49 12.50
CA LYS A 186 -9.30 -12.27 13.95
C LYS A 186 -7.94 -12.25 14.68
N GLU A 187 -7.00 -13.07 14.25
CA GLU A 187 -5.64 -13.08 14.78
C GLU A 187 -4.89 -11.82 14.37
N VAL A 188 -5.02 -11.42 13.11
CA VAL A 188 -4.49 -10.15 12.62
C VAL A 188 -5.04 -8.97 13.45
N GLU A 189 -6.35 -8.92 13.69
CA GLU A 189 -6.98 -7.90 14.52
C GLU A 189 -6.40 -7.89 15.95
N THR A 190 -6.19 -9.05 16.54
CA THR A 190 -5.62 -9.20 17.89
C THR A 190 -4.19 -8.65 17.94
N ILE A 191 -3.33 -9.04 16.98
CA ILE A 191 -1.95 -8.55 16.88
C ILE A 191 -1.93 -7.02 16.77
N PHE A 192 -2.74 -6.43 15.89
CA PHE A 192 -2.78 -4.98 15.75
C PHE A 192 -3.31 -4.27 17.00
N ARG A 193 -4.27 -4.85 17.69
CA ARG A 193 -4.80 -4.29 18.94
C ARG A 193 -3.73 -4.26 20.03
N GLU A 194 -2.97 -5.32 20.17
CA GLU A 194 -1.87 -5.40 21.13
C GLU A 194 -0.76 -4.41 20.80
N ILE A 195 -0.37 -4.30 19.53
CA ILE A 195 0.61 -3.30 19.06
C ILE A 195 0.15 -1.89 19.45
N VAL A 196 -1.12 -1.57 19.19
CA VAL A 196 -1.66 -0.24 19.52
C VAL A 196 -1.68 -0.01 21.04
N ASN A 197 -2.04 -1.01 21.84
CA ASN A 197 -2.07 -0.90 23.31
C ASN A 197 -0.66 -0.72 23.89
N GLU A 198 0.37 -1.35 23.31
CA GLU A 198 1.76 -1.15 23.74
C GLU A 198 2.30 0.24 23.36
N LEU A 199 1.93 0.74 22.17
CA LEU A 199 2.41 2.03 21.69
C LEU A 199 1.69 3.23 22.30
N PHE A 200 0.46 3.03 22.75
CA PHE A 200 -0.41 4.09 23.30
C PHE A 200 -1.10 3.58 24.60
N PRO A 201 -0.28 3.36 25.65
CA PRO A 201 -0.77 2.85 26.94
C PRO A 201 -1.77 3.79 27.63
#